data_d82f942e6f832475d6a92a7b89f6cd34
#
_entry.id   d82f942e6f832475d6a92a7b89f6cd34
#
_cell.length_a   1.000
_cell.length_b   1.000
_cell.length_c   1.000
_cell.angle_alpha   90.00
_cell.angle_beta   90.00
_cell.angle_gamma   90.00
#
_symmetry.space_group_name_H-M   'P 1'
#
loop_
_entity.id
_entity.type
_entity.pdbx_description
1 polymer ?
#
loop_
_entity_poly.entity_id
_entity_poly.type
_entity_poly.pdbx_seq_one_letter_code
_entity_poly.pdbx_strand_id
1 'polypeptide(L)'
;PDEHLYTNQIAPYYRAPHIYFGFPKRFVPDRNVSGHPAKGVSDAVFMSSRDGRAFRRWQEAYIRPGLQESRWVNRNNFIAWGLVETDSKLDGGGPEISLYSAEAYYRGDGTRMRRFTTRLDGFVSMHAPPSGGEFVTKPITFDGSSLHINFSTSAPGSVELEVLGEDEKRIDGFTFEDFGVIYGDSVDCTFDPPNRSFRELAGTPVRLRFRMADADLYSVRFA
;
A
#
# COMPACT_ATOMS: atom_id res chain seq x y z
N PRO A 1 3.84 -21.43 -14.27
CA PRO A 1 4.31 -22.44 -13.33
C PRO A 1 3.28 -22.62 -12.22
N ASP A 2 3.21 -23.82 -11.67
CA ASP A 2 2.40 -24.08 -10.49
C ASP A 2 2.94 -23.25 -9.33
N GLU A 3 2.04 -22.68 -8.53
CA GLU A 3 2.40 -21.93 -7.33
C GLU A 3 1.55 -22.41 -6.14
N HIS A 4 2.20 -22.51 -4.99
CA HIS A 4 1.53 -22.82 -3.73
C HIS A 4 1.64 -21.63 -2.78
N LEU A 5 0.57 -21.34 -2.06
CA LEU A 5 0.58 -20.31 -1.04
C LEU A 5 0.67 -20.93 0.35
N TYR A 6 1.68 -20.53 1.12
CA TYR A 6 1.92 -20.99 2.49
C TYR A 6 1.99 -19.81 3.44
N THR A 7 1.74 -20.04 4.72
CA THR A 7 1.98 -19.07 5.79
C THR A 7 1.39 -17.70 5.47
N ASN A 8 0.08 -17.61 5.38
CA ASN A 8 -0.63 -16.43 4.86
C ASN A 8 -0.43 -15.14 5.65
N GLN A 9 -0.05 -15.22 6.95
CA GLN A 9 0.23 -14.09 7.82
C GLN A 9 -0.90 -13.05 7.88
N ILE A 10 -2.15 -13.53 7.86
CA ILE A 10 -3.33 -12.67 7.85
C ILE A 10 -3.53 -12.02 9.22
N ALA A 11 -3.71 -10.72 9.24
CA ALA A 11 -4.08 -9.95 10.42
C ALA A 11 -4.86 -8.70 10.03
N PRO A 12 -5.71 -8.15 10.93
CA PRO A 12 -6.21 -6.79 10.77
C PRO A 12 -5.05 -5.81 10.70
N TYR A 13 -5.15 -4.82 9.81
CA TYR A 13 -4.16 -3.76 9.75
C TYR A 13 -4.35 -2.80 10.93
N TYR A 14 -3.36 -2.62 11.79
CA TYR A 14 -3.53 -1.91 13.06
C TYR A 14 -3.95 -0.43 12.92
N ARG A 15 -3.60 0.22 11.80
CA ARG A 15 -4.02 1.60 11.50
C ARG A 15 -5.42 1.69 10.86
N ALA A 16 -5.91 0.59 10.28
CA ALA A 16 -7.23 0.48 9.67
C ALA A 16 -7.80 -0.93 9.94
N PRO A 17 -8.26 -1.23 11.18
CA PRO A 17 -8.62 -2.59 11.60
C PRO A 17 -9.77 -3.25 10.82
N HIS A 18 -10.49 -2.47 10.04
CA HIS A 18 -11.52 -2.95 9.11
C HIS A 18 -10.94 -3.51 7.80
N ILE A 19 -9.61 -3.45 7.62
CA ILE A 19 -8.89 -4.02 6.48
C ILE A 19 -7.97 -5.12 7.00
N TYR A 20 -8.05 -6.30 6.38
CA TYR A 20 -7.15 -7.42 6.65
C TYR A 20 -6.04 -7.42 5.62
N PHE A 21 -4.80 -7.54 6.06
CA PHE A 21 -3.64 -7.77 5.22
C PHE A 21 -3.13 -9.19 5.39
N GLY A 22 -2.61 -9.76 4.30
CA GLY A 22 -1.96 -11.04 4.30
C GLY A 22 -0.71 -11.02 3.41
N PHE A 23 0.29 -11.77 3.84
CA PHE A 23 1.58 -11.88 3.16
C PHE A 23 1.92 -13.36 2.93
N PRO A 24 1.19 -14.05 2.04
CA PRO A 24 1.49 -15.44 1.78
C PRO A 24 2.88 -15.62 1.18
N LYS A 25 3.56 -16.65 1.64
CA LYS A 25 4.73 -17.17 0.95
C LYS A 25 4.26 -17.87 -0.31
N ARG A 26 4.64 -17.37 -1.48
CA ARG A 26 4.45 -18.05 -2.74
C ARG A 26 5.63 -19.01 -2.95
N PHE A 27 5.34 -20.27 -3.15
CA PHE A 27 6.33 -21.32 -3.47
C PHE A 27 6.09 -21.83 -4.88
N VAL A 28 7.17 -21.86 -5.68
CA VAL A 28 7.18 -22.36 -7.06
C VAL A 28 8.08 -23.59 -7.10
N PRO A 29 7.52 -24.81 -7.11
CA PRO A 29 8.27 -26.05 -6.94
C PRO A 29 9.23 -26.36 -8.10
N ASP A 30 8.86 -25.97 -9.32
CA ASP A 30 9.57 -26.34 -10.55
C ASP A 30 10.76 -25.41 -10.88
N ARG A 31 11.08 -24.47 -9.99
CA ARG A 31 12.21 -23.56 -10.15
C ARG A 31 13.39 -24.02 -9.30
N ASN A 32 14.59 -23.98 -9.86
CA ASN A 32 15.83 -24.20 -9.14
C ASN A 32 16.95 -23.38 -9.76
N VAL A 33 16.96 -22.09 -9.46
CA VAL A 33 17.89 -21.11 -10.05
C VAL A 33 19.30 -21.27 -9.46
N SER A 34 19.39 -21.55 -8.16
CA SER A 34 20.66 -21.65 -7.44
C SER A 34 21.35 -23.00 -7.56
N GLY A 35 20.72 -23.99 -8.18
CA GLY A 35 21.23 -25.37 -8.19
C GLY A 35 21.25 -26.06 -6.81
N HIS A 36 20.65 -25.46 -5.78
CA HIS A 36 20.61 -26.03 -4.44
C HIS A 36 19.83 -27.36 -4.41
N PRO A 37 20.23 -28.37 -3.60
CA PRO A 37 19.52 -29.66 -3.49
C PRO A 37 18.03 -29.52 -3.09
N ALA A 38 17.70 -28.56 -2.24
CA ALA A 38 16.31 -28.24 -1.94
C ALA A 38 15.70 -27.48 -3.11
N LYS A 39 14.82 -28.16 -3.85
CA LYS A 39 14.14 -27.60 -5.02
C LYS A 39 13.11 -26.53 -4.65
N GLY A 40 12.76 -25.74 -5.65
CA GLY A 40 11.77 -24.70 -5.56
C GLY A 40 12.35 -23.36 -5.10
N VAL A 41 11.64 -22.30 -5.47
CA VAL A 41 11.95 -20.92 -5.09
C VAL A 41 10.74 -20.33 -4.40
N SER A 42 10.96 -19.52 -3.38
CA SER A 42 9.88 -18.78 -2.73
C SER A 42 10.13 -17.29 -2.72
N ASP A 43 9.03 -16.55 -2.78
CA ASP A 43 8.96 -15.11 -2.56
C ASP A 43 7.72 -14.77 -1.69
N ALA A 44 7.53 -13.49 -1.39
CA ALA A 44 6.33 -13.03 -0.72
C ALA A 44 5.40 -12.33 -1.71
N VAL A 45 4.11 -12.54 -1.57
CA VAL A 45 3.08 -11.75 -2.25
C VAL A 45 2.22 -11.02 -1.22
N PHE A 46 1.44 -10.03 -1.68
CA PHE A 46 0.55 -9.25 -0.84
C PHE A 46 -0.91 -9.52 -1.20
N MET A 47 -1.76 -9.54 -0.21
CA MET A 47 -3.21 -9.60 -0.39
C MET A 47 -3.94 -8.79 0.67
N SER A 48 -5.14 -8.32 0.35
CA SER A 48 -6.00 -7.61 1.29
C SER A 48 -7.45 -8.06 1.20
N SER A 49 -8.19 -7.85 2.29
CA SER A 49 -9.62 -8.16 2.37
C SER A 49 -10.32 -7.13 3.26
N ARG A 50 -11.61 -6.90 3.01
CA ARG A 50 -12.48 -6.08 3.86
C ARG A 50 -13.46 -6.91 4.71
N ASP A 51 -13.57 -8.20 4.46
CA ASP A 51 -14.50 -9.10 5.14
C ASP A 51 -13.80 -10.31 5.80
N GLY A 52 -12.48 -10.42 5.62
CA GLY A 52 -11.68 -11.55 6.10
C GLY A 52 -11.94 -12.88 5.38
N ARG A 53 -12.73 -12.87 4.31
CA ARG A 53 -13.13 -14.06 3.55
C ARG A 53 -12.68 -14.00 2.09
N ALA A 54 -13.04 -12.93 1.39
CA ALA A 54 -12.63 -12.68 0.01
C ALA A 54 -11.37 -11.81 -0.01
N PHE A 55 -10.28 -12.37 -0.52
CA PHE A 55 -8.99 -11.66 -0.61
C PHE A 55 -8.67 -11.31 -2.06
N ARG A 56 -8.34 -10.04 -2.28
CA ARG A 56 -7.67 -9.60 -3.49
C ARG A 56 -6.17 -9.81 -3.32
N ARG A 57 -5.57 -10.65 -4.17
CA ARG A 57 -4.13 -10.87 -4.21
C ARG A 57 -3.51 -10.14 -5.39
N TRP A 58 -2.42 -9.44 -5.14
CA TRP A 58 -1.55 -8.92 -6.20
C TRP A 58 -0.65 -10.05 -6.71
N GLN A 59 -0.44 -10.11 -8.02
CA GLN A 59 0.33 -11.18 -8.67
C GLN A 59 1.82 -10.94 -8.57
N GLU A 60 2.23 -9.69 -8.46
CA GLU A 60 3.60 -9.26 -8.32
C GLU A 60 4.17 -9.72 -6.97
N ALA A 61 5.47 -10.06 -6.98
CA ALA A 61 6.17 -10.33 -5.73
C ALA A 61 6.32 -9.04 -4.92
N TYR A 62 5.83 -9.06 -3.68
CA TYR A 62 6.01 -7.97 -2.72
C TYR A 62 7.46 -7.92 -2.22
N ILE A 63 8.07 -9.08 -1.91
CA ILE A 63 9.51 -9.20 -1.69
C ILE A 63 10.08 -10.16 -2.73
N ARG A 64 10.93 -9.65 -3.59
CA ARG A 64 11.66 -10.44 -4.60
C ARG A 64 12.94 -11.00 -4.02
N PRO A 65 13.45 -12.17 -4.51
CA PRO A 65 14.74 -12.72 -4.08
C PRO A 65 15.93 -11.76 -4.30
N GLY A 66 15.89 -10.92 -5.35
CA GLY A 66 16.97 -9.98 -5.66
C GLY A 66 18.21 -10.66 -6.22
N LEU A 67 19.37 -9.99 -6.12
CA LEU A 67 20.62 -10.41 -6.75
C LEU A 67 21.37 -11.52 -5.99
N GLN A 68 21.04 -11.76 -4.74
CA GLN A 68 21.76 -12.73 -3.90
C GLN A 68 21.29 -14.15 -4.22
N GLU A 69 22.19 -14.98 -4.73
CA GLU A 69 21.91 -16.37 -5.12
C GLU A 69 21.29 -17.17 -3.96
N SER A 70 21.77 -17.02 -2.74
CA SER A 70 21.28 -17.72 -1.55
C SER A 70 19.80 -17.43 -1.21
N ARG A 71 19.20 -16.42 -1.82
CA ARG A 71 17.79 -16.07 -1.66
C ARG A 71 16.90 -16.77 -2.70
N TRP A 72 17.46 -17.35 -3.76
CA TRP A 72 16.78 -18.08 -4.83
C TRP A 72 16.53 -19.54 -4.47
N VAL A 73 16.16 -19.79 -3.23
CA VAL A 73 15.86 -21.12 -2.68
C VAL A 73 14.57 -21.05 -1.88
N ASN A 74 13.83 -22.15 -1.83
CA ASN A 74 12.63 -22.28 -0.97
C ASN A 74 12.95 -21.87 0.48
N ARG A 75 11.92 -21.47 1.22
CA ARG A 75 11.95 -20.99 2.63
C ARG A 75 12.66 -19.64 2.85
N ASN A 76 12.99 -18.93 1.77
CA ASN A 76 13.49 -17.56 1.85
C ASN A 76 12.42 -16.56 1.40
N ASN A 77 12.64 -15.28 1.70
CA ASN A 77 11.86 -14.12 1.24
C ASN A 77 10.40 -14.07 1.73
N PHE A 78 9.93 -14.99 2.55
CA PHE A 78 8.60 -14.91 3.14
C PHE A 78 8.60 -13.99 4.36
N ILE A 79 7.50 -13.24 4.53
CA ILE A 79 7.35 -12.24 5.59
C ILE A 79 6.93 -12.93 6.88
N ALA A 80 7.57 -12.60 7.99
CA ALA A 80 7.15 -13.01 9.32
C ALA A 80 5.81 -12.34 9.69
N TRP A 81 5.06 -12.96 10.58
CA TRP A 81 3.79 -12.41 11.04
C TRP A 81 3.99 -11.12 11.84
N GLY A 82 3.18 -10.11 11.53
CA GLY A 82 3.19 -8.82 12.19
C GLY A 82 3.90 -7.74 11.39
N LEU A 83 3.38 -6.53 11.51
CA LEU A 83 3.92 -5.30 10.98
C LEU A 83 4.33 -4.42 12.15
N VAL A 84 5.49 -3.81 12.08
CA VAL A 84 6.02 -2.97 13.18
C VAL A 84 6.26 -1.57 12.65
N GLU A 85 5.61 -0.59 13.26
CA GLU A 85 5.93 0.81 13.00
C GLU A 85 7.26 1.16 13.66
N THR A 86 8.15 1.79 12.94
CA THR A 86 9.49 2.16 13.39
C THR A 86 9.86 3.52 12.84
N ASP A 87 10.75 4.22 13.53
CA ASP A 87 11.31 5.45 13.01
C ASP A 87 12.19 5.18 11.77
N SER A 88 12.07 6.04 10.78
CA SER A 88 12.97 6.03 9.63
C SER A 88 14.39 6.40 10.07
N LYS A 89 15.38 5.84 9.37
CA LYS A 89 16.78 6.25 9.51
C LYS A 89 17.15 7.41 8.60
N LEU A 90 16.24 7.85 7.75
CA LEU A 90 16.44 9.02 6.88
C LEU A 90 16.12 10.30 7.65
N ASP A 91 16.98 11.28 7.56
CA ASP A 91 16.73 12.61 8.14
C ASP A 91 15.44 13.21 7.56
N GLY A 92 14.54 13.63 8.46
CA GLY A 92 13.22 14.13 8.07
C GLY A 92 12.24 13.06 7.59
N GLY A 93 12.66 11.79 7.52
CA GLY A 93 11.76 10.66 7.28
C GLY A 93 10.85 10.43 8.49
N GLY A 94 9.55 10.38 8.27
CA GLY A 94 8.56 10.04 9.29
C GLY A 94 8.59 8.55 9.66
N PRO A 95 7.57 8.07 10.38
CA PRO A 95 7.43 6.66 10.68
C PRO A 95 7.31 5.81 9.41
N GLU A 96 7.85 4.61 9.47
CA GLU A 96 7.82 3.61 8.39
C GLU A 96 7.33 2.26 8.93
N ILE A 97 6.86 1.39 8.04
CA ILE A 97 6.51 0.00 8.39
C ILE A 97 7.74 -0.88 8.20
N SER A 98 8.13 -1.59 9.24
CA SER A 98 9.12 -2.66 9.20
C SER A 98 8.48 -4.02 9.01
N LEU A 99 9.04 -4.79 8.09
CA LEU A 99 8.71 -6.19 7.84
C LEU A 99 9.98 -7.02 7.97
N TYR A 100 9.85 -8.24 8.44
CA TYR A 100 10.98 -9.14 8.63
C TYR A 100 10.81 -10.39 7.76
N SER A 101 11.89 -10.83 7.13
CA SER A 101 11.89 -11.98 6.24
C SER A 101 13.06 -12.90 6.52
N ALA A 102 12.82 -14.22 6.47
CA ALA A 102 13.88 -15.20 6.57
C ALA A 102 14.81 -15.15 5.35
N GLU A 103 16.09 -15.26 5.60
CA GLU A 103 17.14 -15.24 4.60
C GLU A 103 18.21 -16.29 4.88
N ALA A 104 18.79 -16.85 3.83
CA ALA A 104 19.81 -17.88 3.89
C ALA A 104 19.41 -19.11 4.73
N TYR A 105 18.14 -19.56 4.60
CA TYR A 105 17.52 -20.59 5.44
C TYR A 105 18.31 -21.90 5.52
N TYR A 106 18.98 -22.31 4.44
CA TYR A 106 19.73 -23.56 4.40
C TYR A 106 21.23 -23.40 4.74
N ARG A 107 21.64 -22.28 5.30
CA ARG A 107 23.03 -21.98 5.66
C ARG A 107 23.37 -22.30 7.13
N GLY A 108 22.54 -23.10 7.84
CA GLY A 108 22.77 -23.42 9.24
C GLY A 108 22.85 -22.13 10.09
N ASP A 109 23.96 -21.91 10.77
CA ASP A 109 24.21 -20.72 11.61
C ASP A 109 24.21 -19.40 10.81
N GLY A 110 24.27 -19.48 9.48
CA GLY A 110 24.13 -18.32 8.59
C GLY A 110 22.67 -17.90 8.32
N THR A 111 21.69 -18.67 8.81
CA THR A 111 20.27 -18.28 8.71
C THR A 111 20.02 -17.00 9.51
N ARG A 112 19.36 -16.03 8.90
CA ARG A 112 19.12 -14.74 9.52
C ARG A 112 17.78 -14.16 9.12
N MET A 113 17.35 -13.14 9.85
CA MET A 113 16.23 -12.31 9.47
C MET A 113 16.75 -11.00 8.87
N ARG A 114 16.14 -10.62 7.75
CA ARG A 114 16.35 -9.31 7.13
C ARG A 114 15.16 -8.42 7.43
N ARG A 115 15.42 -7.20 7.87
CA ARG A 115 14.43 -6.13 7.94
C ARG A 115 14.28 -5.49 6.57
N PHE A 116 13.05 -5.32 6.14
CA PHE A 116 12.63 -4.48 5.03
C PHE A 116 11.77 -3.36 5.57
N THR A 117 11.81 -2.22 4.95
CA THR A 117 10.96 -1.11 5.30
C THR A 117 10.13 -0.68 4.11
N THR A 118 8.94 -0.20 4.39
CA THR A 118 8.07 0.43 3.42
C THR A 118 7.46 1.68 4.02
N ARG A 119 7.05 2.59 3.17
CA ARG A 119 6.29 3.78 3.52
C ARG A 119 5.11 3.42 4.43
N LEU A 120 4.81 4.25 5.41
CA LEU A 120 3.61 4.10 6.24
C LEU A 120 2.37 4.03 5.32
N ASP A 121 1.50 3.04 5.53
CA ASP A 121 0.33 2.73 4.67
C ASP A 121 0.65 2.50 3.16
N GLY A 122 1.91 2.35 2.79
CA GLY A 122 2.40 2.33 1.41
C GLY A 122 2.46 0.93 0.76
N PHE A 123 1.51 0.05 1.04
CA PHE A 123 1.52 -1.33 0.51
C PHE A 123 1.19 -1.41 -0.97
N VAL A 124 0.30 -0.56 -1.43
CA VAL A 124 -0.14 -0.38 -2.83
C VAL A 124 -0.51 1.07 -3.06
N SER A 125 -0.54 1.49 -4.32
CA SER A 125 -0.97 2.83 -4.71
C SER A 125 -1.94 2.80 -5.89
N MET A 126 -2.66 3.89 -6.04
CA MET A 126 -3.21 4.32 -7.32
C MET A 126 -2.14 5.15 -8.01
N HIS A 127 -1.56 4.61 -9.07
CA HIS A 127 -0.48 5.23 -9.83
C HIS A 127 -1.01 5.95 -11.05
N ALA A 128 -0.55 7.17 -11.29
CA ALA A 128 -0.77 7.93 -12.51
C ALA A 128 0.55 8.18 -13.24
N PRO A 129 0.65 7.86 -14.55
CA PRO A 129 1.83 8.19 -15.35
C PRO A 129 1.92 9.71 -15.60
N PRO A 130 3.03 10.21 -16.20
CA PRO A 130 3.16 11.64 -16.54
C PRO A 130 2.07 12.16 -17.48
N SER A 131 1.45 11.28 -18.28
CA SER A 131 0.30 11.64 -19.13
C SER A 131 -0.99 11.89 -18.34
N GLY A 132 -0.96 11.66 -17.03
CA GLY A 132 -2.11 11.81 -16.16
C GLY A 132 -3.08 10.63 -16.15
N GLY A 133 -4.00 10.69 -15.21
CA GLY A 133 -5.10 9.75 -15.06
C GLY A 133 -6.10 10.23 -14.02
N GLU A 134 -7.29 9.67 -14.07
CA GLU A 134 -8.36 9.95 -13.11
C GLU A 134 -8.98 8.67 -12.59
N PHE A 135 -9.48 8.73 -11.37
CA PHE A 135 -10.34 7.68 -10.84
C PHE A 135 -11.39 8.27 -9.88
N VAL A 136 -12.48 7.55 -9.72
CA VAL A 136 -13.57 7.89 -8.80
C VAL A 136 -13.77 6.72 -7.84
N THR A 137 -13.90 7.01 -6.56
CA THR A 137 -14.20 5.98 -5.56
C THR A 137 -15.64 5.45 -5.72
N LYS A 138 -15.90 4.28 -5.17
CA LYS A 138 -17.29 3.91 -4.83
C LYS A 138 -17.85 4.92 -3.84
N PRO A 139 -19.18 5.00 -3.67
CA PRO A 139 -19.75 5.80 -2.59
C PRO A 139 -19.15 5.38 -1.25
N ILE A 140 -18.75 6.36 -0.48
CA ILE A 140 -18.21 6.20 0.88
C ILE A 140 -18.99 7.10 1.83
N THR A 141 -19.17 6.63 3.05
CA THR A 141 -19.69 7.40 4.16
C THR A 141 -18.60 7.48 5.20
N PHE A 142 -18.40 8.63 5.79
CA PHE A 142 -17.32 8.88 6.76
C PHE A 142 -17.83 9.75 7.91
N ASP A 143 -17.07 9.69 9.01
CA ASP A 143 -17.10 10.66 10.10
C ASP A 143 -15.77 11.43 10.09
N GLY A 144 -15.81 12.68 10.53
CA GLY A 144 -14.63 13.53 10.56
C GLY A 144 -14.87 14.89 9.93
N SER A 145 -13.87 15.74 10.00
CA SER A 145 -13.94 17.14 9.55
C SER A 145 -12.86 17.50 8.53
N SER A 146 -11.86 16.63 8.37
CA SER A 146 -10.69 16.83 7.51
C SER A 146 -10.35 15.56 6.75
N LEU A 147 -9.89 15.71 5.52
CA LEU A 147 -9.32 14.62 4.71
C LEU A 147 -7.80 14.65 4.81
N HIS A 148 -7.23 13.51 5.13
CA HIS A 148 -5.79 13.26 5.13
C HIS A 148 -5.45 12.30 4.02
N ILE A 149 -4.41 12.60 3.25
CA ILE A 149 -3.93 11.75 2.18
C ILE A 149 -2.45 11.41 2.33
N ASN A 150 -2.11 10.21 1.91
CA ASN A 150 -0.75 9.72 1.80
C ASN A 150 -0.42 9.60 0.31
N PHE A 151 0.51 10.42 -0.18
CA PHE A 151 0.82 10.54 -1.59
C PHE A 151 2.28 10.87 -1.84
N SER A 152 2.73 10.64 -3.06
CA SER A 152 4.00 11.17 -3.57
C SER A 152 3.84 11.58 -5.02
N THR A 153 4.57 12.62 -5.45
CA THR A 153 4.65 13.05 -6.84
C THR A 153 6.10 13.25 -7.25
N SER A 154 6.35 13.33 -8.55
CA SER A 154 7.58 13.95 -9.05
C SER A 154 7.49 15.49 -8.91
N ALA A 155 8.57 16.19 -9.28
CA ALA A 155 8.60 17.65 -9.24
C ALA A 155 7.52 18.34 -10.12
N PRO A 156 7.24 17.86 -11.36
CA PRO A 156 6.11 18.35 -12.16
C PRO A 156 4.80 17.60 -11.90
N GLY A 157 4.79 16.59 -11.04
CA GLY A 157 3.61 15.79 -10.75
C GLY A 157 2.56 16.54 -9.95
N SER A 158 1.34 15.99 -9.92
CA SER A 158 0.21 16.65 -9.27
C SER A 158 -0.82 15.66 -8.75
N VAL A 159 -1.52 16.09 -7.70
CA VAL A 159 -2.74 15.46 -7.20
C VAL A 159 -3.80 16.55 -7.03
N GLU A 160 -4.97 16.30 -7.56
CA GLU A 160 -6.15 17.15 -7.44
C GLU A 160 -7.33 16.31 -6.96
N LEU A 161 -8.27 16.95 -6.27
CA LEU A 161 -9.45 16.31 -5.70
C LEU A 161 -10.71 17.13 -5.99
N GLU A 162 -11.79 16.45 -6.30
CA GLU A 162 -13.15 16.98 -6.13
C GLU A 162 -14.05 15.95 -5.45
N VAL A 163 -15.08 16.42 -4.78
CA VAL A 163 -16.08 15.56 -4.14
C VAL A 163 -17.37 15.58 -4.95
N LEU A 164 -17.90 14.39 -5.22
CA LEU A 164 -19.15 14.20 -5.93
C LEU A 164 -20.19 13.63 -4.97
N GLY A 165 -21.45 13.96 -5.22
CA GLY A 165 -22.57 13.26 -4.60
C GLY A 165 -22.63 11.79 -5.03
N GLU A 166 -23.50 11.01 -4.40
CA GLU A 166 -23.72 9.61 -4.79
C GLU A 166 -24.17 9.49 -6.26
N ASP A 167 -24.91 10.49 -6.74
CA ASP A 167 -25.39 10.63 -8.13
C ASP A 167 -24.34 11.16 -9.12
N GLU A 168 -23.07 11.23 -8.68
CA GLU A 168 -21.91 11.69 -9.46
C GLU A 168 -21.93 13.16 -9.85
N LYS A 169 -22.83 13.97 -9.27
CA LYS A 169 -22.82 15.42 -9.47
C LYS A 169 -21.81 16.10 -8.55
N ARG A 170 -21.22 17.17 -9.06
CA ARG A 170 -20.29 18.01 -8.28
C ARG A 170 -21.00 18.63 -7.09
N ILE A 171 -20.30 18.72 -5.97
CA ILE A 171 -20.73 19.44 -4.79
C ILE A 171 -20.04 20.80 -4.77
N ASP A 172 -20.84 21.86 -4.74
CA ASP A 172 -20.36 23.24 -4.71
C ASP A 172 -19.48 23.50 -3.47
N GLY A 173 -18.33 24.14 -3.68
CA GLY A 173 -17.31 24.35 -2.65
C GLY A 173 -16.39 23.15 -2.40
N PHE A 174 -16.52 22.04 -3.18
CA PHE A 174 -15.68 20.86 -3.11
C PHE A 174 -15.21 20.43 -4.51
N THR A 175 -15.00 21.36 -5.40
CA THR A 175 -14.54 21.12 -6.77
C THR A 175 -13.00 21.11 -6.87
N PHE A 176 -12.45 20.70 -8.00
CA PHE A 176 -11.00 20.80 -8.24
C PHE A 176 -10.46 22.21 -8.04
N GLU A 177 -11.23 23.22 -8.44
CA GLU A 177 -10.87 24.63 -8.30
C GLU A 177 -10.82 25.06 -6.82
N ASP A 178 -11.71 24.52 -5.98
CA ASP A 178 -11.76 24.82 -4.55
C ASP A 178 -10.59 24.21 -3.79
N PHE A 179 -10.20 22.97 -4.11
CA PHE A 179 -9.06 22.30 -3.47
C PHE A 179 -7.72 22.78 -4.01
N GLY A 180 -7.65 23.12 -5.31
CA GLY A 180 -6.41 23.40 -5.99
C GLY A 180 -5.53 22.17 -6.22
N VAL A 181 -4.30 22.40 -6.61
CA VAL A 181 -3.32 21.38 -6.95
C VAL A 181 -2.31 21.23 -5.82
N ILE A 182 -2.02 19.97 -5.43
CA ILE A 182 -0.91 19.67 -4.52
C ILE A 182 0.15 18.83 -5.20
N TYR A 183 1.38 18.93 -4.72
CA TYR A 183 2.54 18.14 -5.12
C TYR A 183 3.47 17.96 -3.92
N GLY A 184 4.36 16.97 -4.01
CA GLY A 184 5.32 16.64 -2.96
C GLY A 184 5.26 15.19 -2.53
N ASP A 185 5.70 14.94 -1.31
CA ASP A 185 5.73 13.61 -0.70
C ASP A 185 5.33 13.73 0.78
N SER A 186 4.21 13.11 1.16
CA SER A 186 3.70 13.14 2.53
C SER A 186 2.94 11.87 2.88
N VAL A 187 3.15 11.37 4.09
CA VAL A 187 2.40 10.23 4.62
C VAL A 187 1.09 10.64 5.31
N ASP A 188 0.92 11.93 5.61
CA ASP A 188 -0.26 12.48 6.31
C ASP A 188 -0.46 13.97 5.97
N CYS A 189 -0.85 14.22 4.74
CA CYS A 189 -1.13 15.58 4.25
C CYS A 189 -2.62 15.90 4.44
N THR A 190 -2.94 16.96 5.17
CA THR A 190 -4.30 17.49 5.21
C THR A 190 -4.65 18.13 3.86
N PHE A 191 -5.76 17.71 3.28
CA PHE A 191 -6.22 18.16 1.97
C PHE A 191 -7.68 18.58 2.03
N ASP A 192 -7.92 19.72 2.65
CA ASP A 192 -9.24 20.32 2.85
C ASP A 192 -9.45 21.54 1.93
N PRO A 193 -10.67 21.81 1.48
CA PRO A 193 -10.96 23.03 0.75
C PRO A 193 -10.91 24.24 1.72
N PRO A 194 -10.34 25.37 1.34
CA PRO A 194 -10.05 26.49 2.27
C PRO A 194 -11.28 27.13 2.91
N ASN A 195 -12.44 27.02 2.29
CA ASN A 195 -13.66 27.72 2.72
C ASN A 195 -14.79 26.77 3.16
N ARG A 196 -14.56 25.48 3.22
CA ARG A 196 -15.54 24.45 3.58
C ARG A 196 -14.91 23.42 4.49
N SER A 197 -15.72 22.57 5.10
CA SER A 197 -15.25 21.49 5.94
C SER A 197 -15.91 20.18 5.54
N PHE A 198 -15.16 19.10 5.54
CA PHE A 198 -15.71 17.75 5.33
C PHE A 198 -16.78 17.37 6.36
N ARG A 199 -16.83 18.04 7.51
CA ARG A 199 -17.93 17.88 8.47
C ARG A 199 -19.31 18.12 7.85
N GLU A 200 -19.41 18.96 6.85
CA GLU A 200 -20.67 19.28 6.15
C GLU A 200 -21.21 18.06 5.35
N LEU A 201 -20.33 17.16 4.99
CA LEU A 201 -20.64 15.96 4.21
C LEU A 201 -20.61 14.68 5.07
N ALA A 202 -20.22 14.77 6.35
CA ALA A 202 -20.16 13.64 7.24
C ALA A 202 -21.51 12.92 7.34
N GLY A 203 -21.51 11.59 7.31
CA GLY A 203 -22.71 10.76 7.31
C GLY A 203 -23.47 10.70 5.98
N THR A 204 -23.07 11.49 4.98
CA THR A 204 -23.69 11.48 3.64
C THR A 204 -22.83 10.66 2.68
N PRO A 205 -23.42 9.78 1.85
CA PRO A 205 -22.66 9.07 0.83
C PRO A 205 -22.09 10.05 -0.23
N VAL A 206 -20.78 10.04 -0.39
CA VAL A 206 -20.07 10.84 -1.40
C VAL A 206 -19.05 9.99 -2.15
N ARG A 207 -18.56 10.51 -3.27
CA ARG A 207 -17.44 9.94 -4.03
C ARG A 207 -16.28 10.92 -4.07
N LEU A 208 -15.07 10.42 -3.95
CA LEU A 208 -13.86 11.20 -4.17
C LEU A 208 -13.40 10.95 -5.61
N ARG A 209 -13.24 12.00 -6.39
CA ARG A 209 -12.63 11.97 -7.70
C ARG A 209 -11.26 12.59 -7.64
N PHE A 210 -10.25 11.79 -7.94
CA PHE A 210 -8.87 12.22 -8.01
C PHE A 210 -8.44 12.36 -9.47
N ARG A 211 -7.73 13.44 -9.77
CA ARG A 211 -6.99 13.64 -11.01
C ARG A 211 -5.52 13.79 -10.65
N MET A 212 -4.66 13.00 -11.28
CA MET A 212 -3.28 12.88 -10.90
C MET A 212 -2.39 12.81 -12.13
N ALA A 213 -1.14 13.28 -12.03
CA ALA A 213 -0.11 13.12 -13.04
C ALA A 213 1.24 12.87 -12.36
N ASP A 214 1.99 11.86 -12.84
CA ASP A 214 3.28 11.44 -12.28
C ASP A 214 3.26 11.37 -10.74
N ALA A 215 2.30 10.60 -10.24
CA ALA A 215 1.96 10.56 -8.82
C ALA A 215 1.46 9.19 -8.37
N ASP A 216 1.62 8.91 -7.08
CA ASP A 216 1.09 7.76 -6.38
C ASP A 216 0.24 8.22 -5.18
N LEU A 217 -0.99 7.74 -5.09
CA LEU A 217 -1.86 7.90 -3.92
C LEU A 217 -1.97 6.57 -3.18
N TYR A 218 -1.49 6.52 -1.95
CA TYR A 218 -1.39 5.29 -1.15
C TYR A 218 -2.61 5.07 -0.24
N SER A 219 -3.04 6.10 0.46
CA SER A 219 -4.19 6.01 1.36
C SER A 219 -4.91 7.33 1.53
N VAL A 220 -6.18 7.23 1.96
CA VAL A 220 -7.01 8.35 2.38
C VAL A 220 -7.62 8.05 3.74
N ARG A 221 -7.76 9.06 4.58
CA ARG A 221 -8.33 8.95 5.92
C ARG A 221 -9.11 10.23 6.25
N PHE A 222 -10.28 10.06 6.80
CA PHE A 222 -11.02 11.18 7.42
C PHE A 222 -10.73 11.21 8.93
N ALA A 223 -10.59 12.42 9.50
CA ALA A 223 -10.32 12.67 10.92
C ALA A 223 -11.14 13.84 11.46
#